data_9e6e05f611e70e63b50dd3448cc070e0
#
_entry.id   9e6e05f611e70e63b50dd3448cc070e0
#
_cell.length_a   1.000
_cell.length_b   1.000
_cell.length_c   1.000
_cell.angle_alpha   90.00
_cell.angle_beta   90.00
_cell.angle_gamma   90.00
#
_symmetry.space_group_name_H-M   'P 1'
#
loop_
_entity.id
_entity.type
_entity.pdbx_description
1 polymer ?
#
loop_
_entity_poly.entity_id
_entity_poly.type
_entity_poly.pdbx_seq_one_letter_code
_entity_poly.pdbx_strand_id
1 'polypeptide(L)'
;MKYFWFFVYEFIIIPIMVIIGLIGIYFNKKLRDGLSGRFHSRKVLKNYINDLNGDEKIYWFHASSLGEYLQTKPVILGLKEVKPHAKIIVSFFSPSGYNHVNDESIDCKIYLPLDFYWAVKSALHLVRPEKLIFASYDIWPNLIWAANELEIPTVLFAARFKKETGKLLPVVRNFYHHVYKDFHSIYTITKSDHNHLELMLKNSSNTTVRVLGNPRYDHVKGTADKFTMEHTKSVLSRKKRIIFASIHDEDQRVIYDSVLQLLNDHESLSILWVPHEPIASVINASIQRFNEEGYKVNVFSKQTPYDKDDPQVIVVDIVGVLSHLYWDGIIAYVGGGFSSGIHNVMEPAIARLPILFGPKYENFHEAEELINSGGGWAIDNGQELFDKINMLLSDNSKIIPASLAATDVIHKNIGAATRVVRGIIRD
;
A
#
# COMPACT_ATOMS: atom_id res chain seq x y z
N MET A 1 34.65 -8.00 2.07
CA MET A 1 33.31 -8.61 1.89
C MET A 1 32.34 -7.75 1.07
N LYS A 2 32.35 -6.39 1.19
CA LYS A 2 31.49 -5.53 0.33
C LYS A 2 31.75 -5.77 -1.18
N TYR A 3 33.02 -5.79 -1.62
CA TYR A 3 33.39 -6.07 -3.02
C TYR A 3 33.00 -7.47 -3.50
N PHE A 4 32.98 -8.47 -2.61
CA PHE A 4 32.50 -9.81 -2.93
C PHE A 4 31.01 -9.78 -3.25
N TRP A 5 30.17 -9.15 -2.42
CA TRP A 5 28.74 -9.07 -2.65
C TRP A 5 28.39 -8.18 -3.83
N PHE A 6 29.16 -7.12 -4.08
CA PHE A 6 29.02 -6.32 -5.29
C PHE A 6 29.27 -7.18 -6.54
N PHE A 7 30.36 -7.97 -6.54
CA PHE A 7 30.66 -8.88 -7.65
C PHE A 7 29.55 -9.92 -7.86
N VAL A 8 29.10 -10.57 -6.79
CA VAL A 8 28.01 -11.56 -6.86
C VAL A 8 26.71 -10.93 -7.38
N TYR A 9 26.39 -9.72 -6.93
CA TYR A 9 25.19 -9.04 -7.35
C TYR A 9 25.25 -8.62 -8.83
N GLU A 10 26.32 -7.96 -9.25
CA GLU A 10 26.48 -7.41 -10.59
C GLU A 10 26.67 -8.50 -11.65
N PHE A 11 27.47 -9.54 -11.36
CA PHE A 11 27.85 -10.55 -12.37
C PHE A 11 27.08 -11.87 -12.27
N ILE A 12 26.30 -12.09 -11.22
CA ILE A 12 25.51 -13.31 -11.07
C ILE A 12 24.02 -12.96 -10.95
N ILE A 13 23.64 -12.15 -9.94
CA ILE A 13 22.22 -11.88 -9.64
C ILE A 13 21.58 -11.03 -10.75
N ILE A 14 22.20 -9.93 -11.14
CA ILE A 14 21.66 -9.05 -12.20
C ILE A 14 21.49 -9.79 -13.53
N PRO A 15 22.48 -10.54 -14.07
CA PRO A 15 22.28 -11.31 -15.30
C PRO A 15 21.15 -12.33 -15.21
N ILE A 16 21.02 -13.04 -14.08
CA ILE A 16 19.89 -13.96 -13.86
C ILE A 16 18.57 -13.21 -13.89
N MET A 17 18.46 -12.06 -13.17
CA MET A 17 17.25 -11.23 -13.17
C MET A 17 16.91 -10.72 -14.59
N VAL A 18 17.91 -10.34 -15.38
CA VAL A 18 17.72 -9.91 -16.77
C VAL A 18 17.18 -11.06 -17.62
N ILE A 19 17.76 -12.26 -17.52
CA ILE A 19 17.28 -13.43 -18.25
C ILE A 19 15.83 -13.76 -17.90
N ILE A 20 15.51 -13.80 -16.60
CA ILE A 20 14.13 -14.01 -16.12
C ILE A 20 13.20 -12.90 -16.63
N GLY A 21 13.66 -11.65 -16.59
CA GLY A 21 12.92 -10.50 -17.09
C GLY A 21 12.64 -10.61 -18.59
N LEU A 22 13.64 -10.99 -19.41
CA LEU A 22 13.49 -11.18 -20.85
C LEU A 22 12.49 -12.30 -21.20
N ILE A 23 12.51 -13.40 -20.45
CA ILE A 23 11.50 -14.46 -20.57
C ILE A 23 10.12 -13.93 -20.18
N GLY A 24 10.02 -13.21 -19.05
CA GLY A 24 8.78 -12.66 -18.54
C GLY A 24 8.13 -11.63 -19.48
N ILE A 25 8.91 -10.85 -20.23
CA ILE A 25 8.43 -9.87 -21.22
C ILE A 25 7.61 -10.55 -22.32
N TYR A 26 7.98 -11.76 -22.71
CA TYR A 26 7.24 -12.51 -23.72
C TYR A 26 5.80 -12.82 -23.28
N PHE A 27 5.60 -13.10 -21.99
CA PHE A 27 4.30 -13.50 -21.43
C PHE A 27 3.53 -12.36 -20.75
N ASN A 28 4.17 -11.24 -20.41
CA ASN A 28 3.56 -10.20 -19.57
C ASN A 28 3.74 -8.79 -20.17
N LYS A 29 2.61 -8.21 -20.64
CA LYS A 29 2.57 -6.86 -21.21
C LYS A 29 3.05 -5.79 -20.22
N LYS A 30 2.71 -5.91 -18.92
CA LYS A 30 3.12 -4.94 -17.88
C LYS A 30 4.65 -4.89 -17.75
N LEU A 31 5.34 -6.03 -17.84
CA LEU A 31 6.82 -6.09 -17.81
C LEU A 31 7.43 -5.43 -19.05
N ARG A 32 6.83 -5.63 -20.21
CA ARG A 32 7.29 -5.04 -21.49
C ARG A 32 7.18 -3.52 -21.47
N ASP A 33 6.04 -2.99 -21.05
CA ASP A 33 5.80 -1.54 -20.97
C ASP A 33 6.75 -0.88 -19.95
N GLY A 34 6.96 -1.53 -18.80
CA GLY A 34 7.89 -1.05 -17.78
C GLY A 34 9.35 -1.03 -18.25
N LEU A 35 9.79 -2.02 -19.05
CA LEU A 35 11.16 -2.05 -19.56
C LEU A 35 11.42 -0.93 -20.55
N SER A 36 10.51 -0.71 -21.49
CA SER A 36 10.62 0.38 -22.47
C SER A 36 10.77 1.75 -21.78
N GLY A 37 9.97 2.00 -20.75
CA GLY A 37 10.05 3.25 -19.97
C GLY A 37 11.41 3.49 -19.30
N ARG A 38 12.07 2.41 -18.83
CA ARG A 38 13.38 2.52 -18.15
C ARG A 38 14.50 3.02 -19.04
N PHE A 39 14.51 2.66 -20.31
CA PHE A 39 15.51 3.16 -21.26
C PHE A 39 15.39 4.65 -21.54
N HIS A 40 14.19 5.24 -21.34
CA HIS A 40 13.94 6.66 -21.53
C HIS A 40 14.22 7.50 -20.27
N SER A 41 14.32 6.88 -19.09
CA SER A 41 14.47 7.58 -17.80
C SER A 41 15.65 8.54 -17.77
N ARG A 42 16.81 8.14 -18.31
CA ARG A 42 17.99 9.00 -18.37
C ARG A 42 17.77 10.25 -19.23
N LYS A 43 17.06 10.12 -20.35
CA LYS A 43 16.72 11.25 -21.22
C LYS A 43 15.75 12.21 -20.53
N VAL A 44 14.74 11.69 -19.84
CA VAL A 44 13.79 12.47 -19.05
C VAL A 44 14.52 13.24 -17.96
N LEU A 45 15.39 12.59 -17.18
CA LEU A 45 16.19 13.22 -16.15
C LEU A 45 17.09 14.33 -16.73
N LYS A 46 17.78 14.07 -17.85
CA LYS A 46 18.66 15.05 -18.48
C LYS A 46 17.88 16.30 -18.91
N ASN A 47 16.72 16.12 -19.54
CA ASN A 47 15.91 17.25 -19.95
C ASN A 47 15.44 18.04 -18.70
N TYR A 48 14.92 17.35 -17.69
CA TYR A 48 14.46 17.99 -16.46
C TYR A 48 15.55 18.77 -15.76
N ILE A 49 16.77 18.21 -15.61
CA ILE A 49 17.89 18.91 -14.96
C ILE A 49 18.35 20.11 -15.77
N ASN A 50 18.34 20.04 -17.11
CA ASN A 50 18.71 21.18 -17.96
C ASN A 50 17.73 22.36 -17.86
N ASP A 51 16.47 22.09 -17.49
CA ASP A 51 15.44 23.12 -17.29
C ASP A 51 15.49 23.78 -15.91
N LEU A 52 16.35 23.28 -15.00
CA LEU A 52 16.54 23.85 -13.67
C LEU A 52 17.63 24.94 -13.68
N ASN A 53 17.53 25.90 -12.74
CA ASN A 53 18.50 27.00 -12.61
C ASN A 53 19.83 26.59 -11.93
N GLY A 54 19.91 25.37 -11.39
CA GLY A 54 21.11 24.79 -10.79
C GLY A 54 21.26 24.94 -9.27
N ASP A 55 20.47 25.81 -8.65
CA ASP A 55 20.50 26.05 -7.18
C ASP A 55 19.42 25.26 -6.43
N GLU A 56 18.57 24.55 -7.15
CA GLU A 56 17.45 23.81 -6.57
C GLU A 56 17.91 22.55 -5.83
N LYS A 57 17.39 22.37 -4.62
CA LYS A 57 17.60 21.16 -3.83
C LYS A 57 16.65 20.06 -4.28
N ILE A 58 17.21 19.00 -4.83
CA ILE A 58 16.44 17.87 -5.37
C ILE A 58 16.38 16.75 -4.35
N TYR A 59 15.17 16.23 -4.10
CA TYR A 59 14.92 15.03 -3.30
C TYR A 59 14.39 13.93 -4.23
N TRP A 60 15.12 12.81 -4.29
CA TRP A 60 14.71 11.70 -5.14
C TRP A 60 14.04 10.62 -4.30
N PHE A 61 12.73 10.44 -4.48
CA PHE A 61 11.96 9.37 -3.85
C PHE A 61 11.87 8.17 -4.79
N HIS A 62 12.03 6.97 -4.24
CA HIS A 62 11.74 5.73 -4.92
C HIS A 62 10.54 5.05 -4.25
N ALA A 63 9.47 4.83 -5.03
CA ALA A 63 8.29 4.08 -4.64
C ALA A 63 7.99 3.06 -5.75
N SER A 64 8.20 1.77 -5.50
CA SER A 64 8.12 0.75 -6.55
C SER A 64 6.75 0.65 -7.21
N SER A 65 5.68 0.87 -6.45
CA SER A 65 4.29 0.69 -6.86
C SER A 65 3.39 1.85 -6.43
N LEU A 66 2.14 1.82 -6.90
CA LEU A 66 1.12 2.75 -6.41
C LEU A 66 0.93 2.65 -4.89
N GLY A 67 0.91 1.43 -4.33
CA GLY A 67 0.74 1.23 -2.88
C GLY A 67 1.83 1.89 -2.03
N GLU A 68 3.09 1.85 -2.49
CA GLU A 68 4.21 2.53 -1.81
C GLU A 68 4.19 4.03 -2.04
N TYR A 69 3.68 4.48 -3.19
CA TYR A 69 3.48 5.91 -3.43
C TYR A 69 2.45 6.50 -2.45
N LEU A 70 1.39 5.77 -2.11
CA LEU A 70 0.41 6.23 -1.11
C LEU A 70 1.03 6.44 0.29
N GLN A 71 2.11 5.74 0.61
CA GLN A 71 2.91 6.00 1.82
C GLN A 71 3.87 7.19 1.62
N THR A 72 4.35 7.40 0.41
CA THR A 72 5.32 8.45 0.05
C THR A 72 4.67 9.82 -0.06
N LYS A 73 3.45 9.89 -0.57
CA LYS A 73 2.72 11.14 -0.83
C LYS A 73 2.66 12.08 0.39
N PRO A 74 2.22 11.65 1.59
CA PRO A 74 2.17 12.55 2.76
C PRO A 74 3.55 13.01 3.22
N VAL A 75 4.60 12.23 2.95
CA VAL A 75 5.99 12.65 3.23
C VAL A 75 6.45 13.72 2.24
N ILE A 76 6.13 13.58 0.96
CA ILE A 76 6.41 14.60 -0.07
C ILE A 76 5.70 15.91 0.26
N LEU A 77 4.40 15.84 0.57
CA LEU A 77 3.61 17.03 0.92
C LEU A 77 4.20 17.73 2.14
N GLY A 78 4.47 17.00 3.24
CA GLY A 78 5.08 17.57 4.42
C GLY A 78 6.52 18.10 4.18
N LEU A 79 7.28 17.50 3.27
CA LEU A 79 8.59 18.03 2.88
C LEU A 79 8.44 19.38 2.12
N LYS A 80 7.49 19.48 1.19
CA LYS A 80 7.20 20.74 0.47
C LYS A 80 6.64 21.83 1.37
N GLU A 81 5.89 21.49 2.42
CA GLU A 81 5.46 22.48 3.43
C GLU A 81 6.66 23.12 4.15
N VAL A 82 7.68 22.33 4.50
CA VAL A 82 8.87 22.82 5.22
C VAL A 82 9.92 23.40 4.28
N LYS A 83 10.00 22.86 3.06
CA LYS A 83 10.95 23.29 1.99
C LYS A 83 10.18 23.55 0.68
N PRO A 84 9.48 24.68 0.54
CA PRO A 84 8.61 24.97 -0.61
C PRO A 84 9.31 24.93 -1.97
N HIS A 85 10.62 25.25 -2.00
CA HIS A 85 11.43 25.28 -3.22
C HIS A 85 12.09 23.91 -3.53
N ALA A 86 11.88 22.90 -2.70
CA ALA A 86 12.42 21.56 -2.95
C ALA A 86 11.81 20.96 -4.23
N LYS A 87 12.67 20.43 -5.09
CA LYS A 87 12.28 19.69 -6.29
C LYS A 87 12.18 18.21 -6.00
N ILE A 88 11.08 17.59 -6.42
CA ILE A 88 10.78 16.20 -6.12
C ILE A 88 10.85 15.36 -7.39
N ILE A 89 11.78 14.43 -7.41
CA ILE A 89 11.82 13.35 -8.40
C ILE A 89 11.19 12.11 -7.77
N VAL A 90 10.26 11.46 -8.46
CA VAL A 90 9.74 10.16 -8.04
C VAL A 90 10.02 9.11 -9.10
N SER A 91 10.69 8.04 -8.70
CA SER A 91 10.92 6.87 -9.55
C SER A 91 10.03 5.71 -9.17
N PHE A 92 9.47 5.03 -10.18
CA PHE A 92 8.63 3.84 -10.03
C PHE A 92 9.30 2.62 -10.65
N PHE A 93 9.11 1.45 -10.04
CA PHE A 93 9.49 0.19 -10.67
C PHE A 93 8.32 -0.40 -11.47
N SER A 94 7.12 -0.39 -10.90
CA SER A 94 5.93 -0.97 -11.53
C SER A 94 5.19 0.04 -12.43
N PRO A 95 4.65 -0.40 -13.58
CA PRO A 95 3.73 0.41 -14.38
C PRO A 95 2.50 0.88 -13.59
N SER A 96 2.07 0.15 -12.57
CA SER A 96 0.94 0.56 -11.73
C SER A 96 1.18 1.90 -11.02
N GLY A 97 2.40 2.14 -10.52
CA GLY A 97 2.79 3.44 -9.97
C GLY A 97 2.93 4.49 -11.07
N TYR A 98 3.75 4.21 -12.08
CA TYR A 98 4.08 5.19 -13.12
C TYR A 98 2.84 5.68 -13.89
N ASN A 99 1.92 4.79 -14.27
CA ASN A 99 0.77 5.13 -15.11
C ASN A 99 -0.39 5.78 -14.32
N HIS A 100 -0.58 5.40 -13.06
CA HIS A 100 -1.75 5.84 -12.29
C HIS A 100 -1.45 7.01 -11.32
N VAL A 101 -0.18 7.28 -11.04
CA VAL A 101 0.19 8.45 -10.23
C VAL A 101 0.25 9.68 -11.11
N ASN A 102 -0.67 10.61 -10.88
CA ASN A 102 -0.68 11.95 -11.45
C ASN A 102 -0.85 12.93 -10.30
N ASP A 103 0.26 13.56 -9.86
CA ASP A 103 0.30 14.36 -8.64
C ASP A 103 1.17 15.59 -8.87
N GLU A 104 0.60 16.77 -8.66
CA GLU A 104 1.24 18.06 -8.87
C GLU A 104 2.40 18.32 -7.89
N SER A 105 2.49 17.54 -6.81
CA SER A 105 3.61 17.62 -5.88
C SER A 105 4.90 17.00 -6.42
N ILE A 106 4.83 16.26 -7.55
CA ILE A 106 5.97 15.63 -8.23
C ILE A 106 6.44 16.53 -9.36
N ASP A 107 7.68 16.97 -9.31
CA ASP A 107 8.28 17.82 -10.36
C ASP A 107 8.80 16.97 -11.54
N CYS A 108 9.30 15.75 -11.28
CA CYS A 108 9.73 14.82 -12.33
C CYS A 108 9.38 13.38 -11.98
N LYS A 109 8.73 12.68 -12.91
CA LYS A 109 8.33 11.28 -12.75
C LYS A 109 9.07 10.41 -13.76
N ILE A 110 9.71 9.32 -13.28
CA ILE A 110 10.48 8.40 -14.11
C ILE A 110 10.19 6.93 -13.73
N TYR A 111 10.54 6.01 -14.62
CA TYR A 111 10.83 4.65 -14.20
C TYR A 111 12.22 4.59 -13.56
N LEU A 112 12.40 3.78 -12.52
CA LEU A 112 13.72 3.50 -11.98
C LEU A 112 14.60 2.91 -13.10
N PRO A 113 15.80 3.45 -13.37
CA PRO A 113 16.77 2.80 -14.26
C PRO A 113 17.02 1.35 -13.85
N LEU A 114 17.35 0.49 -14.79
CA LEU A 114 17.80 -0.87 -14.45
C LEU A 114 18.98 -0.79 -13.47
N ASP A 115 18.96 -1.65 -12.45
CA ASP A 115 19.94 -1.59 -11.34
C ASP A 115 21.34 -2.10 -11.76
N PHE A 116 21.77 -1.80 -12.98
CA PHE A 116 23.17 -1.89 -13.37
C PHE A 116 23.96 -0.75 -12.73
N TYR A 117 25.08 -1.06 -12.12
CA TYR A 117 25.87 -0.08 -11.38
C TYR A 117 26.20 1.19 -12.16
N TRP A 118 26.67 1.03 -13.39
CA TRP A 118 27.00 2.17 -14.27
C TRP A 118 25.78 3.03 -14.65
N ALA A 119 24.60 2.40 -14.82
CA ALA A 119 23.39 3.09 -15.20
C ALA A 119 22.84 3.94 -14.05
N VAL A 120 22.71 3.34 -12.84
CA VAL A 120 22.25 4.06 -11.65
C VAL A 120 23.23 5.11 -11.19
N LYS A 121 24.54 4.83 -11.24
CA LYS A 121 25.60 5.81 -10.92
C LYS A 121 25.58 7.02 -11.85
N SER A 122 25.40 6.77 -13.17
CA SER A 122 25.26 7.86 -14.15
C SER A 122 24.03 8.72 -13.92
N ALA A 123 22.89 8.11 -13.52
CA ALA A 123 21.69 8.86 -13.19
C ALA A 123 21.86 9.69 -11.90
N LEU A 124 22.45 9.10 -10.86
CA LEU A 124 22.76 9.83 -9.61
C LEU A 124 23.77 10.95 -9.82
N HIS A 125 24.80 10.75 -10.65
CA HIS A 125 25.78 11.79 -10.97
C HIS A 125 25.15 12.96 -11.75
N LEU A 126 24.18 12.67 -12.61
CA LEU A 126 23.44 13.69 -13.36
C LEU A 126 22.53 14.53 -12.44
N VAL A 127 21.81 13.88 -11.52
CA VAL A 127 20.81 14.52 -10.66
C VAL A 127 21.45 15.15 -9.42
N ARG A 128 22.42 14.47 -8.80
CA ARG A 128 23.03 14.85 -7.51
C ARG A 128 21.99 15.25 -6.47
N PRO A 129 21.04 14.35 -6.13
CA PRO A 129 19.99 14.71 -5.19
C PRO A 129 20.57 14.99 -3.80
N GLU A 130 19.95 15.92 -3.08
CA GLU A 130 20.25 16.20 -1.66
C GLU A 130 20.09 14.93 -0.81
N LYS A 131 19.08 14.11 -1.14
CA LYS A 131 18.84 12.78 -0.55
C LYS A 131 18.16 11.86 -1.53
N LEU A 132 18.51 10.57 -1.45
CA LEU A 132 17.82 9.47 -2.11
C LEU A 132 16.97 8.71 -1.07
N ILE A 133 15.67 8.65 -1.28
CA ILE A 133 14.70 8.22 -0.26
C ILE A 133 13.88 7.05 -0.78
N PHE A 134 13.91 5.92 -0.07
CA PHE A 134 13.20 4.69 -0.40
C PHE A 134 12.00 4.50 0.51
N ALA A 135 10.90 4.00 -0.04
CA ALA A 135 9.71 3.62 0.71
C ALA A 135 9.64 2.11 0.94
N SER A 136 9.27 1.69 2.15
CA SER A 136 8.97 0.32 2.55
C SER A 136 10.15 -0.65 2.51
N TYR A 137 10.19 -1.56 1.57
CA TYR A 137 11.16 -2.68 1.55
C TYR A 137 11.79 -2.93 0.17
N ASP A 138 11.43 -2.13 -0.81
CA ASP A 138 11.95 -2.28 -2.16
C ASP A 138 13.24 -1.49 -2.32
N ILE A 139 14.34 -2.19 -2.12
CA ILE A 139 15.69 -1.63 -2.14
C ILE A 139 16.49 -2.20 -3.30
N TRP A 140 17.32 -1.36 -3.90
CA TRP A 140 18.13 -1.65 -5.07
C TRP A 140 19.61 -1.50 -4.71
N PRO A 141 20.34 -2.62 -4.52
CA PRO A 141 21.71 -2.62 -4.01
C PRO A 141 22.68 -1.72 -4.77
N ASN A 142 22.71 -1.79 -6.11
CA ASN A 142 23.62 -0.96 -6.90
C ASN A 142 23.29 0.53 -6.78
N LEU A 143 22.00 0.89 -6.71
CA LEU A 143 21.58 2.27 -6.51
C LEU A 143 22.04 2.80 -5.14
N ILE A 144 21.96 1.97 -4.09
CA ILE A 144 22.44 2.34 -2.74
C ILE A 144 23.96 2.46 -2.71
N TRP A 145 24.67 1.48 -3.29
CA TRP A 145 26.14 1.51 -3.31
C TRP A 145 26.70 2.68 -4.15
N ALA A 146 26.03 2.98 -5.28
CA ALA A 146 26.41 4.14 -6.10
C ALA A 146 26.12 5.47 -5.37
N ALA A 147 25.00 5.58 -4.66
CA ALA A 147 24.69 6.75 -3.84
C ALA A 147 25.74 6.94 -2.72
N ASN A 148 26.10 5.85 -2.02
CA ASN A 148 27.12 5.88 -0.98
C ASN A 148 28.49 6.32 -1.53
N GLU A 149 28.90 5.83 -2.71
CA GLU A 149 30.16 6.26 -3.36
C GLU A 149 30.15 7.74 -3.78
N LEU A 150 28.97 8.25 -4.16
CA LEU A 150 28.79 9.67 -4.52
C LEU A 150 28.51 10.57 -3.31
N GLU A 151 28.61 10.03 -2.10
CA GLU A 151 28.32 10.71 -0.83
C GLU A 151 26.89 11.29 -0.76
N ILE A 152 25.94 10.66 -1.46
CA ILE A 152 24.52 11.02 -1.44
C ILE A 152 23.85 10.29 -0.27
N PRO A 153 23.31 11.01 0.74
CA PRO A 153 22.63 10.38 1.86
C PRO A 153 21.41 9.58 1.41
N THR A 154 21.32 8.33 1.87
CA THR A 154 20.20 7.43 1.56
C THR A 154 19.32 7.23 2.78
N VAL A 155 18.00 7.33 2.60
CA VAL A 155 17.01 7.16 3.65
C VAL A 155 16.04 6.07 3.24
N LEU A 156 15.74 5.13 4.14
CA LEU A 156 14.66 4.16 4.01
C LEU A 156 13.60 4.46 5.06
N PHE A 157 12.36 4.71 4.67
CA PHE A 157 11.26 4.92 5.63
C PHE A 157 10.15 3.88 5.47
N ALA A 158 9.29 3.76 6.47
CA ALA A 158 8.26 2.73 6.59
C ALA A 158 8.83 1.31 6.43
N ALA A 159 10.05 1.10 6.93
CA ALA A 159 10.76 -0.17 6.80
C ALA A 159 10.17 -1.25 7.71
N ARG A 160 9.93 -2.45 7.15
CA ARG A 160 9.46 -3.63 7.88
C ARG A 160 10.47 -4.75 7.86
N PHE A 161 10.69 -5.34 9.03
CA PHE A 161 11.61 -6.46 9.23
C PHE A 161 10.94 -7.55 10.05
N LYS A 162 10.53 -8.63 9.40
CA LYS A 162 9.87 -9.76 10.07
C LYS A 162 10.88 -10.70 10.69
N LYS A 163 10.48 -11.38 11.78
CA LYS A 163 11.26 -12.42 12.45
C LYS A 163 11.50 -13.63 11.53
N GLU A 164 10.45 -14.04 10.83
CA GLU A 164 10.50 -15.19 9.92
C GLU A 164 10.64 -14.70 8.47
N THR A 165 11.86 -14.43 8.07
CA THR A 165 12.17 -14.02 6.70
C THR A 165 13.40 -14.77 6.21
N GLY A 166 13.38 -15.18 4.93
CA GLY A 166 14.56 -15.75 4.26
C GLY A 166 15.79 -14.84 4.29
N LYS A 167 15.58 -13.53 4.55
CA LYS A 167 16.68 -12.56 4.74
C LYS A 167 17.55 -12.85 5.98
N LEU A 168 17.08 -13.67 6.93
CA LEU A 168 17.83 -14.07 8.13
C LEU A 168 18.67 -15.33 7.94
N LEU A 169 18.54 -16.05 6.83
CA LEU A 169 19.45 -17.16 6.49
C LEU A 169 20.91 -16.65 6.43
N PRO A 170 21.90 -17.38 6.95
CA PRO A 170 23.25 -16.85 7.20
C PRO A 170 23.89 -16.14 5.99
N VAL A 171 23.80 -16.71 4.80
CA VAL A 171 24.37 -16.13 3.56
C VAL A 171 23.57 -14.91 3.13
N VAL A 172 22.25 -15.04 3.08
CA VAL A 172 21.31 -13.97 2.68
C VAL A 172 21.39 -12.81 3.67
N ARG A 173 21.45 -13.10 4.98
CA ARG A 173 21.64 -12.10 6.02
C ARG A 173 22.94 -11.31 5.85
N ASN A 174 24.03 -11.98 5.47
CA ASN A 174 25.29 -11.31 5.25
C ASN A 174 25.22 -10.34 4.07
N PHE A 175 24.55 -10.73 2.97
CA PHE A 175 24.28 -9.85 1.85
C PHE A 175 23.48 -8.62 2.27
N TYR A 176 22.31 -8.81 2.88
CA TYR A 176 21.45 -7.71 3.33
C TYR A 176 22.11 -6.83 4.39
N HIS A 177 22.93 -7.40 5.28
CA HIS A 177 23.76 -6.61 6.19
C HIS A 177 24.64 -5.59 5.42
N HIS A 178 25.26 -6.01 4.31
CA HIS A 178 26.11 -5.13 3.50
C HIS A 178 25.31 -4.11 2.69
N VAL A 179 24.03 -4.34 2.43
CA VAL A 179 23.16 -3.38 1.80
C VAL A 179 22.61 -2.37 2.81
N TYR A 180 22.04 -2.85 3.93
CA TYR A 180 21.41 -1.96 4.91
C TYR A 180 22.38 -1.08 5.69
N LYS A 181 23.60 -1.54 5.94
CA LYS A 181 24.62 -0.73 6.63
C LYS A 181 25.11 0.48 5.80
N ASP A 182 24.87 0.47 4.50
CA ASP A 182 25.24 1.56 3.59
C ASP A 182 24.14 2.63 3.48
N PHE A 183 22.98 2.42 4.14
CA PHE A 183 22.01 3.50 4.35
C PHE A 183 22.51 4.50 5.39
N HIS A 184 22.25 5.79 5.13
CA HIS A 184 22.47 6.83 6.12
C HIS A 184 21.47 6.72 7.26
N SER A 185 20.17 6.56 6.93
CA SER A 185 19.11 6.42 7.92
C SER A 185 18.06 5.39 7.52
N ILE A 186 17.56 4.62 8.50
CA ILE A 186 16.45 3.68 8.33
C ILE A 186 15.38 3.96 9.39
N TYR A 187 14.16 4.26 8.94
CA TYR A 187 13.01 4.53 9.78
C TYR A 187 12.02 3.37 9.72
N THR A 188 11.92 2.64 10.81
CA THR A 188 11.04 1.46 10.94
C THR A 188 9.64 1.85 11.33
N ILE A 189 8.67 0.98 11.05
CA ILE A 189 7.28 1.18 11.45
C ILE A 189 7.13 0.95 12.94
N THR A 190 7.59 -0.22 13.44
CA THR A 190 7.40 -0.65 14.82
C THR A 190 8.73 -0.87 15.55
N LYS A 191 8.64 -0.98 16.87
CA LYS A 191 9.78 -1.38 17.70
C LYS A 191 10.24 -2.82 17.40
N SER A 192 9.32 -3.70 17.00
CA SER A 192 9.66 -5.05 16.55
C SER A 192 10.51 -5.02 15.30
N ASP A 193 10.11 -4.23 14.29
CA ASP A 193 10.90 -4.04 13.07
C ASP A 193 12.31 -3.48 13.37
N HIS A 194 12.38 -2.51 14.29
CA HIS A 194 13.64 -1.95 14.75
C HIS A 194 14.55 -3.03 15.35
N ASN A 195 14.03 -3.84 16.27
CA ASN A 195 14.81 -4.90 16.92
C ASN A 195 15.31 -5.95 15.90
N HIS A 196 14.48 -6.31 14.91
CA HIS A 196 14.90 -7.26 13.88
C HIS A 196 15.97 -6.68 12.94
N LEU A 197 15.90 -5.38 12.64
CA LEU A 197 16.94 -4.69 11.87
C LEU A 197 18.27 -4.64 12.65
N GLU A 198 18.23 -4.33 13.93
CA GLU A 198 19.41 -4.32 14.80
C GLU A 198 20.15 -5.68 14.79
N LEU A 199 19.38 -6.79 14.85
CA LEU A 199 19.95 -8.13 14.69
C LEU A 199 20.65 -8.32 13.34
N MET A 200 20.18 -7.67 12.28
CA MET A 200 20.77 -7.73 10.94
C MET A 200 22.01 -6.84 10.83
N LEU A 201 21.99 -5.63 11.43
CA LEU A 201 23.10 -4.68 11.41
C LEU A 201 24.24 -5.04 12.36
N LYS A 202 24.03 -5.93 13.34
CA LYS A 202 25.05 -6.40 14.30
C LYS A 202 25.76 -5.29 15.07
N ASN A 203 25.08 -4.21 15.42
CA ASN A 203 25.60 -3.05 16.16
C ASN A 203 26.89 -2.42 15.57
N SER A 204 27.18 -2.64 14.29
CA SER A 204 28.44 -2.23 13.65
C SER A 204 28.26 -1.23 12.50
N SER A 205 27.12 -0.61 12.39
CA SER A 205 26.84 0.35 11.32
C SER A 205 26.74 1.78 11.84
N ASN A 206 27.16 2.73 11.01
CA ASN A 206 26.91 4.16 11.25
C ASN A 206 25.50 4.58 10.83
N THR A 207 24.62 3.62 10.49
CA THR A 207 23.25 3.86 10.06
C THR A 207 22.40 4.33 11.23
N THR A 208 21.78 5.49 11.10
CA THR A 208 20.79 5.97 12.08
C THR A 208 19.50 5.19 11.97
N VAL A 209 19.08 4.49 13.04
CA VAL A 209 17.81 3.73 13.06
C VAL A 209 16.83 4.36 14.03
N ARG A 210 15.59 4.59 13.58
CA ARG A 210 14.51 5.17 14.39
C ARG A 210 13.18 4.51 14.12
N VAL A 211 12.30 4.46 15.13
CA VAL A 211 10.89 4.04 14.97
C VAL A 211 10.04 5.28 14.71
N LEU A 212 9.58 5.48 13.47
CA LEU A 212 8.83 6.67 13.08
C LEU A 212 7.39 6.38 12.63
N GLY A 213 7.02 5.10 12.50
CA GLY A 213 5.67 4.68 12.11
C GLY A 213 5.47 4.57 10.59
N ASN A 214 4.20 4.40 10.20
CA ASN A 214 3.81 4.22 8.80
C ASN A 214 3.04 5.44 8.27
N PRO A 215 3.61 6.22 7.33
CA PRO A 215 2.93 7.38 6.73
C PRO A 215 1.63 7.05 5.99
N ARG A 216 1.35 5.77 5.73
CA ARG A 216 0.09 5.35 5.10
C ARG A 216 -1.13 5.72 5.95
N TYR A 217 -1.02 5.76 7.28
CA TYR A 217 -2.07 6.23 8.17
C TYR A 217 -2.41 7.71 7.93
N ASP A 218 -1.39 8.54 7.72
CA ASP A 218 -1.57 9.97 7.39
C ASP A 218 -2.26 10.15 6.04
N HIS A 219 -1.90 9.31 5.04
CA HIS A 219 -2.55 9.32 3.73
C HIS A 219 -4.04 8.97 3.84
N VAL A 220 -4.36 7.89 4.53
CA VAL A 220 -5.75 7.43 4.72
C VAL A 220 -6.56 8.49 5.47
N LYS A 221 -6.00 9.09 6.52
CA LYS A 221 -6.64 10.19 7.26
C LYS A 221 -6.90 11.40 6.35
N GLY A 222 -5.90 11.86 5.60
CA GLY A 222 -6.04 13.01 4.70
C GLY A 222 -7.07 12.78 3.58
N THR A 223 -7.20 11.54 3.10
CA THR A 223 -8.25 11.17 2.14
C THR A 223 -9.63 11.18 2.80
N ALA A 224 -9.71 10.65 4.02
CA ALA A 224 -10.97 10.56 4.77
C ALA A 224 -11.50 11.92 5.23
N ASP A 225 -10.65 12.92 5.42
CA ASP A 225 -11.06 14.26 5.88
C ASP A 225 -12.10 14.90 4.98
N LYS A 226 -12.05 14.62 3.68
CA LYS A 226 -13.04 15.08 2.71
C LYS A 226 -14.45 14.52 3.00
N PHE A 227 -14.54 13.30 3.50
CA PHE A 227 -15.80 12.61 3.78
C PHE A 227 -16.26 12.77 5.22
N THR A 228 -15.33 12.97 6.16
CA THR A 228 -15.65 13.10 7.59
C THR A 228 -16.56 14.30 7.87
N MET A 229 -16.40 15.39 7.11
CA MET A 229 -17.23 16.58 7.26
C MET A 229 -18.67 16.33 6.79
N GLU A 230 -18.88 15.46 5.82
CA GLU A 230 -20.20 15.09 5.30
C GLU A 230 -20.89 14.03 6.17
N HIS A 231 -20.12 13.20 6.88
CA HIS A 231 -20.58 12.04 7.65
C HIS A 231 -20.33 12.22 9.16
N THR A 232 -20.87 13.30 9.73
CA THR A 232 -20.71 13.61 11.18
C THR A 232 -21.54 12.70 12.08
N LYS A 233 -22.58 12.06 11.55
CA LYS A 233 -23.50 11.20 12.32
C LYS A 233 -22.86 9.86 12.71
N SER A 234 -23.41 9.23 13.75
CA SER A 234 -23.04 7.89 14.19
C SER A 234 -23.14 6.86 13.06
N VAL A 235 -22.32 5.82 13.09
CA VAL A 235 -22.41 4.67 12.20
C VAL A 235 -23.81 4.03 12.21
N LEU A 236 -24.48 4.03 13.38
CA LEU A 236 -25.85 3.50 13.53
C LEU A 236 -26.94 4.29 12.79
N SER A 237 -26.66 5.56 12.42
CA SER A 237 -27.61 6.35 11.63
C SER A 237 -27.53 6.09 10.12
N ARG A 238 -26.57 5.27 9.68
CA ARG A 238 -26.42 4.86 8.28
C ARG A 238 -27.41 3.74 7.95
N LYS A 239 -27.68 3.54 6.65
CA LYS A 239 -28.41 2.38 6.17
C LYS A 239 -27.71 1.09 6.63
N LYS A 240 -28.48 0.06 7.02
CA LYS A 240 -27.92 -1.25 7.33
C LYS A 240 -27.33 -1.85 6.06
N ARG A 241 -26.06 -1.57 5.81
CA ARG A 241 -25.35 -1.98 4.61
C ARG A 241 -23.97 -2.54 4.95
N ILE A 242 -23.65 -3.68 4.36
CA ILE A 242 -22.31 -4.29 4.47
C ILE A 242 -21.55 -4.06 3.18
N ILE A 243 -20.29 -3.63 3.30
CA ILE A 243 -19.41 -3.44 2.15
C ILE A 243 -18.52 -4.67 2.01
N PHE A 244 -18.78 -5.49 1.00
CA PHE A 244 -17.90 -6.60 0.61
C PHE A 244 -16.89 -6.08 -0.42
N ALA A 245 -15.71 -5.70 0.06
CA ALA A 245 -14.72 -4.95 -0.69
C ALA A 245 -13.61 -5.83 -1.25
N SER A 246 -13.23 -5.61 -2.50
CA SER A 246 -12.10 -6.28 -3.17
C SER A 246 -12.23 -7.81 -3.14
N ILE A 247 -13.39 -8.34 -3.49
CA ILE A 247 -13.71 -9.77 -3.43
C ILE A 247 -13.01 -10.53 -4.55
N HIS A 248 -12.20 -11.52 -4.19
CA HIS A 248 -11.61 -12.51 -5.08
C HIS A 248 -12.49 -13.76 -5.22
N ASP A 249 -12.22 -14.59 -6.21
CA ASP A 249 -12.96 -15.84 -6.41
C ASP A 249 -12.83 -16.78 -5.22
N GLU A 250 -11.67 -16.80 -4.54
CA GLU A 250 -11.44 -17.61 -3.35
C GLU A 250 -12.28 -17.12 -2.17
N ASP A 251 -12.38 -15.80 -1.96
CA ASP A 251 -13.24 -15.21 -0.94
C ASP A 251 -14.70 -15.59 -1.22
N GLN A 252 -15.13 -15.38 -2.47
CA GLN A 252 -16.50 -15.67 -2.89
C GLN A 252 -16.90 -17.12 -2.61
N ARG A 253 -16.03 -18.10 -2.87
CA ARG A 253 -16.32 -19.53 -2.60
C ARG A 253 -16.58 -19.82 -1.13
N VAL A 254 -15.96 -19.04 -0.22
CA VAL A 254 -16.07 -19.26 1.23
C VAL A 254 -17.26 -18.52 1.82
N ILE A 255 -17.51 -17.26 1.36
CA ILE A 255 -18.46 -16.39 2.08
C ILE A 255 -19.84 -16.30 1.42
N TYR A 256 -20.01 -16.71 0.16
CA TYR A 256 -21.22 -16.41 -0.63
C TYR A 256 -22.51 -16.93 0.02
N ASP A 257 -22.53 -18.21 0.43
CA ASP A 257 -23.74 -18.83 1.02
C ASP A 257 -24.12 -18.14 2.33
N SER A 258 -23.14 -17.72 3.11
CA SER A 258 -23.35 -16.95 4.35
C SER A 258 -23.87 -15.54 4.08
N VAL A 259 -23.47 -14.93 2.96
CA VAL A 259 -24.02 -13.63 2.53
C VAL A 259 -25.48 -13.76 2.14
N LEU A 260 -25.87 -14.83 1.44
CA LEU A 260 -27.27 -15.11 1.11
C LEU A 260 -28.10 -15.33 2.38
N GLN A 261 -27.58 -16.09 3.34
CA GLN A 261 -28.25 -16.31 4.62
C GLN A 261 -28.47 -15.00 5.38
N LEU A 262 -27.46 -14.12 5.43
CA LEU A 262 -27.59 -12.78 6.04
C LEU A 262 -28.67 -11.93 5.38
N LEU A 263 -28.76 -11.94 4.04
CA LEU A 263 -29.78 -11.21 3.29
C LEU A 263 -31.19 -11.77 3.53
N ASN A 264 -31.33 -13.09 3.69
CA ASN A 264 -32.60 -13.73 4.00
C ASN A 264 -33.06 -13.45 5.44
N ASP A 265 -32.12 -13.48 6.40
CA ASP A 265 -32.45 -13.29 7.83
C ASP A 265 -32.72 -11.83 8.19
N HIS A 266 -32.24 -10.89 7.35
CA HIS A 266 -32.35 -9.45 7.57
C HIS A 266 -32.91 -8.70 6.36
N GLU A 267 -34.23 -8.59 6.24
CA GLU A 267 -34.91 -7.93 5.10
C GLU A 267 -34.46 -6.49 4.83
N SER A 268 -34.08 -5.74 5.88
CA SER A 268 -33.59 -4.35 5.76
C SER A 268 -32.09 -4.24 5.42
N LEU A 269 -31.38 -5.37 5.36
CA LEU A 269 -29.97 -5.41 5.01
C LEU A 269 -29.76 -5.20 3.52
N SER A 270 -28.76 -4.41 3.16
CA SER A 270 -28.25 -4.31 1.79
C SER A 270 -26.76 -4.54 1.75
N ILE A 271 -26.24 -4.93 0.60
CA ILE A 271 -24.81 -5.15 0.39
C ILE A 271 -24.29 -4.34 -0.81
N LEU A 272 -23.06 -3.87 -0.70
CA LEU A 272 -22.24 -3.50 -1.84
C LEU A 272 -21.25 -4.65 -2.11
N TRP A 273 -21.38 -5.24 -3.29
CA TRP A 273 -20.47 -6.29 -3.74
C TRP A 273 -19.47 -5.70 -4.71
N VAL A 274 -18.21 -5.59 -4.26
CA VAL A 274 -17.14 -4.93 -5.01
C VAL A 274 -16.08 -5.97 -5.39
N PRO A 275 -16.10 -6.51 -6.62
CA PRO A 275 -15.05 -7.41 -7.09
C PRO A 275 -13.69 -6.74 -7.08
N HIS A 276 -12.63 -7.53 -6.86
CA HIS A 276 -11.25 -7.04 -6.90
C HIS A 276 -10.88 -6.48 -8.29
N GLU A 277 -11.23 -7.20 -9.33
CA GLU A 277 -11.09 -6.77 -10.73
C GLU A 277 -12.48 -6.67 -11.36
N PRO A 278 -13.07 -5.46 -11.49
CA PRO A 278 -14.40 -5.28 -12.08
C PRO A 278 -14.33 -5.35 -13.62
N ILE A 279 -13.99 -6.53 -14.15
CA ILE A 279 -14.10 -6.81 -15.58
C ILE A 279 -15.48 -7.33 -15.93
N ALA A 280 -15.94 -7.11 -17.16
CA ALA A 280 -17.30 -7.41 -17.57
C ALA A 280 -17.75 -8.86 -17.27
N SER A 281 -16.85 -9.84 -17.43
CA SER A 281 -17.15 -11.25 -17.12
C SER A 281 -17.43 -11.47 -15.63
N VAL A 282 -16.66 -10.86 -14.73
CA VAL A 282 -16.82 -10.99 -13.27
C VAL A 282 -18.08 -10.24 -12.81
N ILE A 283 -18.32 -9.05 -13.33
CA ILE A 283 -19.55 -8.29 -13.05
C ILE A 283 -20.80 -9.07 -13.47
N ASN A 284 -20.84 -9.56 -14.72
CA ASN A 284 -21.97 -10.32 -15.22
C ASN A 284 -22.21 -11.62 -14.45
N ALA A 285 -21.14 -12.35 -14.08
CA ALA A 285 -21.24 -13.54 -13.26
C ALA A 285 -21.79 -13.23 -11.86
N SER A 286 -21.37 -12.14 -11.23
CA SER A 286 -21.91 -11.71 -9.93
C SER A 286 -23.40 -11.35 -10.02
N ILE A 287 -23.79 -10.59 -11.05
CA ILE A 287 -25.20 -10.21 -11.30
C ILE A 287 -26.06 -11.47 -11.50
N GLN A 288 -25.63 -12.37 -12.39
CA GLN A 288 -26.36 -13.60 -12.69
C GLN A 288 -26.55 -14.43 -11.43
N ARG A 289 -25.51 -14.63 -10.64
CA ARG A 289 -25.53 -15.46 -9.43
C ARG A 289 -26.53 -14.94 -8.39
N PHE A 290 -26.57 -13.63 -8.12
CA PHE A 290 -27.56 -13.08 -7.18
C PHE A 290 -28.98 -13.10 -7.75
N ASN A 291 -29.16 -12.89 -9.08
CA ASN A 291 -30.49 -13.00 -9.71
C ASN A 291 -31.05 -14.43 -9.67
N GLU A 292 -30.20 -15.45 -9.83
CA GLU A 292 -30.59 -16.88 -9.70
C GLU A 292 -31.13 -17.21 -8.30
N GLU A 293 -30.63 -16.52 -7.26
CA GLU A 293 -31.10 -16.60 -5.88
C GLU A 293 -32.31 -15.67 -5.60
N GLY A 294 -32.87 -15.04 -6.61
CA GLY A 294 -34.06 -14.20 -6.51
C GLY A 294 -33.86 -12.74 -6.09
N TYR A 295 -32.62 -12.30 -5.94
CA TYR A 295 -32.32 -10.91 -5.58
C TYR A 295 -32.32 -10.00 -6.81
N LYS A 296 -33.00 -8.84 -6.71
CA LYS A 296 -32.86 -7.78 -7.69
C LYS A 296 -31.48 -7.10 -7.51
N VAL A 297 -30.67 -7.09 -8.58
CA VAL A 297 -29.33 -6.52 -8.56
C VAL A 297 -29.31 -5.18 -9.31
N ASN A 298 -28.81 -4.14 -8.67
CA ASN A 298 -28.42 -2.89 -9.37
C ASN A 298 -26.90 -2.88 -9.58
N VAL A 299 -26.47 -2.16 -10.64
CA VAL A 299 -25.07 -2.00 -10.97
C VAL A 299 -24.68 -0.53 -10.78
N PHE A 300 -23.72 -0.29 -9.89
CA PHE A 300 -23.09 1.01 -9.76
C PHE A 300 -21.94 1.11 -10.76
N SER A 301 -22.09 1.96 -11.77
CA SER A 301 -21.13 2.18 -12.84
C SER A 301 -20.92 3.68 -13.10
N LYS A 302 -19.97 4.02 -13.98
CA LYS A 302 -19.78 5.43 -14.41
C LYS A 302 -21.01 6.02 -15.09
N GLN A 303 -21.85 5.17 -15.68
CA GLN A 303 -23.06 5.57 -16.43
C GLN A 303 -24.30 5.56 -15.55
N THR A 304 -24.31 4.73 -14.49
CA THR A 304 -25.43 4.59 -13.58
C THR A 304 -25.01 5.13 -12.22
N PRO A 305 -25.59 6.28 -11.78
CA PRO A 305 -25.29 6.84 -10.48
C PRO A 305 -25.63 5.87 -9.35
N TYR A 306 -24.87 5.95 -8.27
CA TYR A 306 -25.14 5.23 -7.05
C TYR A 306 -26.34 5.87 -6.34
N ASP A 307 -27.42 5.09 -6.17
CA ASP A 307 -28.58 5.50 -5.38
C ASP A 307 -28.53 4.80 -4.01
N LYS A 308 -28.61 5.60 -2.94
CA LYS A 308 -28.60 5.10 -1.56
C LYS A 308 -29.87 4.28 -1.23
N ASP A 309 -30.94 4.46 -1.99
CA ASP A 309 -32.22 3.76 -1.81
C ASP A 309 -32.37 2.51 -2.69
N ASP A 310 -31.32 2.11 -3.35
CA ASP A 310 -31.27 0.93 -4.21
C ASP A 310 -31.52 -0.40 -3.48
N PRO A 311 -31.83 -1.50 -4.23
CA PRO A 311 -32.20 -2.79 -3.68
C PRO A 311 -31.11 -3.42 -2.80
N GLN A 312 -31.43 -4.59 -2.23
CA GLN A 312 -30.56 -5.30 -1.28
C GLN A 312 -29.17 -5.59 -1.83
N VAL A 313 -29.02 -5.81 -3.14
CA VAL A 313 -27.72 -6.13 -3.77
C VAL A 313 -27.33 -5.09 -4.78
N ILE A 314 -26.15 -4.49 -4.62
CA ILE A 314 -25.54 -3.55 -5.57
C ILE A 314 -24.16 -4.08 -5.93
N VAL A 315 -23.95 -4.38 -7.21
CA VAL A 315 -22.63 -4.78 -7.74
C VAL A 315 -21.92 -3.53 -8.25
N VAL A 316 -20.65 -3.35 -7.85
CA VAL A 316 -19.87 -2.14 -8.18
C VAL A 316 -18.93 -2.42 -9.34
N ASP A 317 -19.13 -1.69 -10.46
CA ASP A 317 -18.35 -1.77 -11.70
C ASP A 317 -17.47 -0.51 -11.89
N ILE A 318 -16.84 -0.05 -10.81
CA ILE A 318 -15.95 1.13 -10.85
C ILE A 318 -14.75 0.89 -9.95
N VAL A 319 -13.55 1.22 -10.45
CA VAL A 319 -12.31 1.20 -9.66
C VAL A 319 -12.11 2.57 -8.97
N GLY A 320 -11.55 2.54 -7.76
CA GLY A 320 -11.12 3.75 -7.04
C GLY A 320 -12.21 4.47 -6.24
N VAL A 321 -13.37 3.83 -6.04
CA VAL A 321 -14.52 4.40 -5.30
C VAL A 321 -14.67 3.88 -3.87
N LEU A 322 -13.93 2.84 -3.47
CA LEU A 322 -14.09 2.18 -2.18
C LEU A 322 -13.91 3.12 -0.98
N SER A 323 -12.95 4.03 -1.03
CA SER A 323 -12.72 5.03 0.03
C SER A 323 -13.96 5.89 0.33
N HIS A 324 -14.82 6.13 -0.68
CA HIS A 324 -16.10 6.82 -0.52
C HIS A 324 -17.19 5.85 -0.05
N LEU A 325 -17.30 4.66 -0.68
CA LEU A 325 -18.36 3.70 -0.40
C LEU A 325 -18.37 3.19 1.05
N TYR A 326 -17.22 3.10 1.70
CA TYR A 326 -17.16 2.72 3.11
C TYR A 326 -17.97 3.63 4.04
N TRP A 327 -18.18 4.89 3.67
CA TRP A 327 -18.97 5.83 4.48
C TRP A 327 -20.48 5.59 4.41
N ASP A 328 -20.94 4.79 3.46
CA ASP A 328 -22.35 4.39 3.32
C ASP A 328 -22.68 3.05 4.00
N GLY A 329 -21.70 2.37 4.56
CA GLY A 329 -21.87 1.09 5.27
C GLY A 329 -21.79 1.21 6.78
N ILE A 330 -22.10 0.08 7.45
CA ILE A 330 -21.97 -0.09 8.90
C ILE A 330 -20.98 -1.20 9.29
N ILE A 331 -20.67 -2.12 8.38
CA ILE A 331 -19.70 -3.20 8.53
C ILE A 331 -18.96 -3.34 7.19
N ALA A 332 -17.69 -3.72 7.22
CA ALA A 332 -16.91 -4.06 6.02
C ALA A 332 -16.34 -5.48 6.10
N TYR A 333 -16.39 -6.19 4.99
CA TYR A 333 -15.54 -7.33 4.73
C TYR A 333 -14.49 -6.94 3.69
N VAL A 334 -13.22 -7.24 3.95
CA VAL A 334 -12.11 -6.93 3.03
C VAL A 334 -11.53 -8.21 2.49
N GLY A 335 -11.68 -8.42 1.19
CA GLY A 335 -11.26 -9.62 0.48
C GLY A 335 -9.75 -9.75 0.31
N GLY A 336 -9.35 -10.85 -0.33
CA GLY A 336 -7.98 -11.26 -0.57
C GLY A 336 -7.42 -12.18 0.50
N GLY A 337 -8.04 -12.24 1.68
CA GLY A 337 -7.55 -13.04 2.80
C GLY A 337 -7.60 -14.55 2.60
N PHE A 338 -8.39 -15.04 1.68
CA PHE A 338 -8.39 -16.45 1.26
C PHE A 338 -7.50 -16.73 0.05
N SER A 339 -6.98 -15.67 -0.61
CA SER A 339 -6.09 -15.78 -1.78
C SER A 339 -4.63 -15.43 -1.46
N SER A 340 -4.15 -14.26 -1.83
CA SER A 340 -2.74 -13.82 -1.71
C SER A 340 -2.44 -12.93 -0.50
N GLY A 341 -3.46 -12.55 0.27
CA GLY A 341 -3.41 -11.62 1.39
C GLY A 341 -4.46 -10.53 1.28
N ILE A 342 -4.85 -9.97 2.44
CA ILE A 342 -5.92 -8.97 2.53
C ILE A 342 -5.59 -7.67 1.80
N HIS A 343 -6.63 -6.97 1.37
CA HIS A 343 -6.51 -5.61 0.86
C HIS A 343 -6.47 -4.56 1.99
N ASN A 344 -6.62 -3.28 1.63
CA ASN A 344 -6.50 -2.17 2.55
C ASN A 344 -7.63 -2.14 3.59
N VAL A 345 -7.31 -2.43 4.86
CA VAL A 345 -8.24 -2.37 5.99
C VAL A 345 -8.28 -1.00 6.68
N MET A 346 -7.38 -0.08 6.34
CA MET A 346 -7.33 1.23 6.98
C MET A 346 -8.46 2.14 6.51
N GLU A 347 -8.88 2.04 5.23
CA GLU A 347 -9.97 2.85 4.69
C GLU A 347 -11.32 2.55 5.36
N PRO A 348 -11.76 1.28 5.52
CA PRO A 348 -12.97 1.02 6.30
C PRO A 348 -12.80 1.35 7.78
N ALA A 349 -11.60 1.23 8.36
CA ALA A 349 -11.34 1.59 9.75
C ALA A 349 -11.55 3.09 10.01
N ILE A 350 -11.01 3.97 9.17
CA ILE A 350 -11.23 5.42 9.30
C ILE A 350 -12.67 5.81 9.01
N ALA A 351 -13.38 5.05 8.14
CA ALA A 351 -14.81 5.22 7.90
C ALA A 351 -15.68 4.71 9.06
N ARG A 352 -15.09 4.29 10.17
CA ARG A 352 -15.72 3.84 11.41
C ARG A 352 -16.43 2.49 11.27
N LEU A 353 -15.95 1.59 10.42
CA LEU A 353 -16.55 0.28 10.25
C LEU A 353 -15.82 -0.78 11.07
N PRO A 354 -16.53 -1.65 11.78
CA PRO A 354 -16.02 -2.97 12.16
C PRO A 354 -15.64 -3.77 10.91
N ILE A 355 -14.49 -4.46 10.95
CA ILE A 355 -13.91 -5.05 9.75
C ILE A 355 -13.72 -6.56 9.91
N LEU A 356 -14.14 -7.32 8.89
CA LEU A 356 -13.86 -8.75 8.79
C LEU A 356 -12.94 -9.00 7.58
N PHE A 357 -12.12 -10.02 7.65
CA PHE A 357 -11.22 -10.44 6.57
C PHE A 357 -10.79 -11.91 6.74
N GLY A 358 -10.33 -12.54 5.68
CA GLY A 358 -9.84 -13.93 5.73
C GLY A 358 -8.49 -14.10 6.44
N PRO A 359 -8.01 -15.35 6.62
CA PRO A 359 -6.91 -15.70 7.53
C PRO A 359 -5.52 -15.21 7.10
N LYS A 360 -5.31 -14.89 5.82
CA LYS A 360 -3.99 -14.46 5.33
C LYS A 360 -3.72 -12.96 5.55
N TYR A 361 -3.67 -12.53 6.81
CA TYR A 361 -3.46 -11.12 7.21
C TYR A 361 -2.09 -10.85 7.89
N GLU A 362 -1.29 -11.85 8.22
CA GLU A 362 -0.04 -11.74 8.98
C GLU A 362 0.99 -10.78 8.38
N ASN A 363 0.85 -10.47 7.09
CA ASN A 363 1.70 -9.50 6.40
C ASN A 363 1.26 -8.04 6.64
N PHE A 364 0.15 -7.81 7.33
CA PHE A 364 -0.50 -6.53 7.48
C PHE A 364 -0.59 -6.18 8.97
N HIS A 365 0.33 -5.34 9.45
CA HIS A 365 0.38 -4.93 10.86
C HIS A 365 -0.90 -4.24 11.31
N GLU A 366 -1.51 -3.46 10.44
CA GLU A 366 -2.79 -2.80 10.67
C GLU A 366 -3.94 -3.77 10.95
N ALA A 367 -3.91 -4.95 10.35
CA ALA A 367 -4.91 -6.00 10.64
C ALA A 367 -4.69 -6.63 12.02
N GLU A 368 -3.45 -6.87 12.40
CA GLU A 368 -3.10 -7.33 13.76
C GLU A 368 -3.54 -6.31 14.82
N GLU A 369 -3.32 -5.02 14.59
CA GLU A 369 -3.78 -3.94 15.48
C GLU A 369 -5.31 -3.88 15.58
N LEU A 370 -6.03 -4.07 14.47
CA LEU A 370 -7.49 -4.12 14.44
C LEU A 370 -8.03 -5.30 15.26
N ILE A 371 -7.43 -6.48 15.14
CA ILE A 371 -7.81 -7.66 15.94
C ILE A 371 -7.56 -7.39 17.43
N ASN A 372 -6.37 -6.91 17.76
CA ASN A 372 -5.98 -6.65 19.16
C ASN A 372 -6.82 -5.55 19.83
N SER A 373 -7.31 -4.59 19.06
CA SER A 373 -8.19 -3.52 19.57
C SER A 373 -9.66 -3.91 19.67
N GLY A 374 -10.07 -5.01 19.01
CA GLY A 374 -11.48 -5.40 18.87
C GLY A 374 -12.22 -4.64 17.76
N GLY A 375 -11.51 -3.96 16.86
CA GLY A 375 -12.08 -3.27 15.69
C GLY A 375 -12.18 -4.14 14.45
N GLY A 376 -11.52 -5.33 14.45
CA GLY A 376 -11.54 -6.26 13.33
C GLY A 376 -11.42 -7.72 13.75
N TRP A 377 -11.77 -8.63 12.84
CA TRP A 377 -11.70 -10.08 13.04
C TRP A 377 -11.24 -10.80 11.78
N ALA A 378 -10.32 -11.75 11.96
CA ALA A 378 -10.08 -12.77 10.96
C ALA A 378 -11.16 -13.85 11.04
N ILE A 379 -11.58 -14.38 9.90
CA ILE A 379 -12.53 -15.49 9.79
C ILE A 379 -11.91 -16.60 8.95
N ASP A 380 -12.15 -17.85 9.33
CA ASP A 380 -11.62 -19.03 8.64
C ASP A 380 -12.64 -19.66 7.68
N ASN A 381 -13.93 -19.32 7.83
CA ASN A 381 -15.01 -19.89 7.03
C ASN A 381 -16.25 -18.98 7.00
N GLY A 382 -17.22 -19.35 6.15
CA GLY A 382 -18.46 -18.58 5.98
C GLY A 382 -19.34 -18.57 7.23
N GLN A 383 -19.37 -19.64 8.03
CA GLN A 383 -20.17 -19.66 9.26
C GLN A 383 -19.65 -18.64 10.28
N GLU A 384 -18.35 -18.50 10.43
CA GLU A 384 -17.78 -17.48 11.30
C GLU A 384 -18.07 -16.05 10.79
N LEU A 385 -18.09 -15.84 9.46
CA LEU A 385 -18.55 -14.58 8.88
C LEU A 385 -19.99 -14.28 9.30
N PHE A 386 -20.89 -15.25 9.09
CA PHE A 386 -22.30 -15.13 9.42
C PHE A 386 -22.51 -14.80 10.91
N ASP A 387 -21.93 -15.61 11.80
CA ASP A 387 -22.08 -15.46 13.24
C ASP A 387 -21.60 -14.09 13.73
N LYS A 388 -20.45 -13.65 13.21
CA LYS A 388 -19.87 -12.38 13.59
C LYS A 388 -20.69 -11.19 13.10
N ILE A 389 -21.13 -11.22 11.84
CA ILE A 389 -21.96 -10.16 11.27
C ILE A 389 -23.31 -10.14 11.95
N ASN A 390 -23.95 -11.30 12.15
CA ASN A 390 -25.24 -11.41 12.82
C ASN A 390 -25.18 -10.88 14.27
N MET A 391 -24.12 -11.19 15.00
CA MET A 391 -23.86 -10.63 16.32
C MET A 391 -23.78 -9.08 16.31
N LEU A 392 -23.11 -8.49 15.32
CA LEU A 392 -22.99 -7.04 15.20
C LEU A 392 -24.31 -6.39 14.76
N LEU A 393 -25.10 -7.02 13.90
CA LEU A 393 -26.39 -6.49 13.44
C LEU A 393 -27.49 -6.59 14.50
N SER A 394 -27.43 -7.61 15.37
CA SER A 394 -28.44 -7.86 16.41
C SER A 394 -28.29 -6.98 17.63
N ASP A 395 -27.11 -6.41 17.89
CA ASP A 395 -26.82 -5.71 19.11
C ASP A 395 -25.98 -4.44 18.86
N ASN A 396 -26.66 -3.30 18.88
CA ASN A 396 -26.02 -2.00 18.69
C ASN A 396 -24.94 -1.70 19.76
N SER A 397 -25.02 -2.34 20.93
CA SER A 397 -23.99 -2.17 21.97
C SER A 397 -22.65 -2.78 21.59
N LYS A 398 -22.59 -3.65 20.59
CA LYS A 398 -21.38 -4.30 20.09
C LYS A 398 -20.76 -3.56 18.91
N ILE A 399 -21.59 -2.98 18.03
CA ILE A 399 -21.11 -2.29 16.83
C ILE A 399 -20.40 -0.98 17.15
N ILE A 400 -20.88 -0.23 18.13
CA ILE A 400 -20.27 1.06 18.51
C ILE A 400 -18.84 0.88 19.05
N PRO A 401 -18.58 0.02 20.06
CA PRO A 401 -17.21 -0.19 20.53
C PRO A 401 -16.26 -0.69 19.43
N ALA A 402 -16.71 -1.60 18.58
CA ALA A 402 -15.91 -2.10 17.48
C ALA A 402 -15.59 -1.01 16.44
N SER A 403 -16.56 -0.17 16.11
CA SER A 403 -16.40 0.98 15.24
C SER A 403 -15.37 2.00 15.78
N LEU A 404 -15.47 2.31 17.07
CA LEU A 404 -14.52 3.19 17.75
C LEU A 404 -13.11 2.56 17.78
N ALA A 405 -13.02 1.30 18.16
CA ALA A 405 -11.74 0.57 18.20
C ALA A 405 -11.03 0.55 16.84
N ALA A 406 -11.78 0.30 15.74
CA ALA A 406 -11.24 0.35 14.39
C ALA A 406 -10.69 1.75 14.05
N THR A 407 -11.43 2.79 14.36
CA THR A 407 -11.03 4.18 14.08
C THR A 407 -9.83 4.60 14.93
N ASP A 408 -9.79 4.19 16.20
CA ASP A 408 -8.69 4.49 17.12
C ASP A 408 -7.35 3.90 16.65
N VAL A 409 -7.36 2.75 15.96
CA VAL A 409 -6.14 2.19 15.34
C VAL A 409 -5.54 3.19 14.35
N ILE A 410 -6.38 3.87 13.57
CA ILE A 410 -5.87 4.87 12.62
C ILE A 410 -5.37 6.11 13.39
N HIS A 411 -6.16 6.64 14.29
CA HIS A 411 -5.82 7.89 15.00
C HIS A 411 -4.55 7.79 15.85
N LYS A 412 -4.28 6.64 16.48
CA LYS A 412 -3.05 6.41 17.27
C LYS A 412 -1.78 6.45 16.41
N ASN A 413 -1.88 6.13 15.13
CA ASN A 413 -0.74 5.97 14.24
C ASN A 413 -0.47 7.21 13.34
N ILE A 414 -1.32 8.23 13.38
CA ILE A 414 -1.15 9.50 12.64
C ILE A 414 0.13 10.24 13.08
N GLY A 415 0.62 11.11 12.19
CA GLY A 415 1.81 11.94 12.41
C GLY A 415 3.12 11.24 12.02
N ALA A 416 3.06 10.03 11.46
CA ALA A 416 4.24 9.33 10.97
C ALA A 416 4.91 10.11 9.82
N ALA A 417 4.15 10.70 8.90
CA ALA A 417 4.69 11.52 7.81
C ALA A 417 5.51 12.69 8.35
N THR A 418 4.99 13.43 9.32
CA THR A 418 5.71 14.56 9.96
C THR A 418 6.99 14.09 10.66
N ARG A 419 6.94 12.94 11.36
CA ARG A 419 8.15 12.37 12.00
C ARG A 419 9.20 11.97 10.95
N VAL A 420 8.79 11.36 9.85
CA VAL A 420 9.67 10.98 8.73
C VAL A 420 10.28 12.22 8.07
N VAL A 421 9.49 13.26 7.78
CA VAL A 421 9.99 14.54 7.23
C VAL A 421 11.04 15.16 8.14
N ARG A 422 10.78 15.22 9.44
CA ARG A 422 11.78 15.72 10.42
C ARG A 422 13.04 14.88 10.42
N GLY A 423 12.93 13.56 10.30
CA GLY A 423 14.08 12.67 10.14
C GLY A 423 14.86 12.97 8.86
N ILE A 424 14.18 13.08 7.71
CA ILE A 424 14.82 13.40 6.43
C ILE A 424 15.57 14.75 6.47
N ILE A 425 15.04 15.74 7.18
CA ILE A 425 15.67 17.07 7.26
C ILE A 425 16.84 17.08 8.24
N ARG A 426 16.73 16.34 9.35
CA ARG A 426 17.71 16.38 10.45
C ARG A 426 18.90 15.46 10.22
N ASP A 427 18.64 14.23 9.76
CA ASP A 427 19.66 13.21 9.53
C ASP A 427 20.19 13.33 8.10
#